data_ec06046c125afa0976dbd55e31adcea5
#
_entry.id   ec06046c125afa0976dbd55e31adcea5
#
_cell.length_a   1.000
_cell.length_b   1.000
_cell.length_c   1.000
_cell.angle_alpha   90.00
_cell.angle_beta   90.00
_cell.angle_gamma   90.00
#
_symmetry.space_group_name_H-M   'P 1'
#
loop_
_entity.id
_entity.type
_entity.pdbx_description
1 polymer ?
#
loop_
_entity_poly.entity_id
_entity_poly.type
_entity_poly.pdbx_seq_one_letter_code
_entity_poly.pdbx_strand_id
1 'polypeptide(L)'
;MRDDATLEDLGGGLYAYLQPDGSWGLSNAGLVCDGDESLLIDTLYDLPLTQRMLDKMVEATPAAKKIDTLVNTHANGDHCYGNELVGDARIISSTASAEEMNAVTPAIMTALLKGADDLGKAGAFLRQAFGEFEFEGITLTPPTETFDGRLDIRVGDRVVELIEVGPAHTRGDVIIHVPDSGAVFTGDILFIEGTPIMWEGPVANWIDACEKIVALDPQVVVPGHGPLTDTKGAIAVRDYLIYVRDEARKRYDAGLSAREAALDIRLGDYSAWLDSERIAVNVLTLYREFGDTAPPPGPIEMFELMAELAR
;
A
#
# COMPACT_ATOMS: atom_id res chain seq x y z
N MET A 1 8.65 13.00 15.03
CA MET A 1 8.85 11.84 14.12
C MET A 1 8.87 10.59 14.99
N ARG A 2 7.95 9.63 14.75
CA ARG A 2 7.85 8.42 15.58
C ARG A 2 9.07 7.54 15.31
N ASP A 3 9.81 7.17 16.34
CA ASP A 3 11.06 6.38 16.26
C ASP A 3 10.81 4.89 16.59
N ASP A 4 9.58 4.44 16.47
CA ASP A 4 9.11 3.14 16.96
C ASP A 4 9.11 2.05 15.87
N ALA A 5 9.64 2.35 14.66
CA ALA A 5 9.73 1.37 13.59
C ALA A 5 10.72 0.25 13.94
N THR A 6 10.33 -1.00 13.65
CA THR A 6 11.13 -2.19 13.94
C THR A 6 11.61 -2.87 12.65
N LEU A 7 12.72 -3.56 12.74
CA LEU A 7 13.18 -4.51 11.71
C LEU A 7 13.08 -5.91 12.31
N GLU A 8 12.14 -6.69 11.79
CA GLU A 8 11.90 -8.07 12.23
C GLU A 8 12.72 -9.02 11.36
N ASP A 9 13.55 -9.87 12.00
CA ASP A 9 14.26 -10.96 11.33
C ASP A 9 13.32 -12.16 11.18
N LEU A 10 12.91 -12.44 9.94
CA LEU A 10 12.03 -13.57 9.62
C LEU A 10 12.80 -14.87 9.43
N GLY A 11 14.13 -14.84 9.57
CA GLY A 11 15.02 -15.96 9.36
C GLY A 11 15.44 -16.14 7.90
N GLY A 12 16.55 -16.88 7.71
CA GLY A 12 17.02 -17.25 6.38
C GLY A 12 17.39 -16.08 5.47
N GLY A 13 17.72 -14.89 6.01
CA GLY A 13 18.06 -13.70 5.23
C GLY A 13 16.86 -12.88 4.79
N LEU A 14 15.69 -13.09 5.39
CA LEU A 14 14.49 -12.27 5.16
C LEU A 14 14.24 -11.35 6.34
N TYR A 15 13.88 -10.11 6.04
CA TYR A 15 13.56 -9.10 7.03
C TYR A 15 12.31 -8.32 6.63
N ALA A 16 11.51 -7.95 7.62
CA ALA A 16 10.37 -7.05 7.47
C ALA A 16 10.61 -5.76 8.27
N TYR A 17 10.56 -4.62 7.60
CA TYR A 17 10.58 -3.32 8.26
C TYR A 17 9.16 -2.87 8.49
N LEU A 18 8.78 -2.69 9.75
CA LEU A 18 7.42 -2.36 10.17
C LEU A 18 7.39 -0.96 10.75
N GLN A 19 6.54 -0.10 10.18
CA GLN A 19 6.26 1.21 10.75
C GLN A 19 5.09 1.12 11.73
N PRO A 20 5.12 1.88 12.85
CA PRO A 20 4.10 1.77 13.88
C PRO A 20 2.73 2.20 13.37
N ASP A 21 1.72 1.57 13.89
CA ASP A 21 0.28 1.60 13.64
C ASP A 21 -0.18 1.37 12.17
N GLY A 22 0.66 1.55 11.18
CA GLY A 22 0.29 1.31 9.77
C GLY A 22 -0.76 2.27 9.21
N SER A 23 -0.96 3.44 9.83
CA SER A 23 -1.87 4.48 9.35
C SER A 23 -1.35 5.16 8.06
N TRP A 24 -2.01 6.23 7.62
CA TRP A 24 -1.69 6.97 6.40
C TRP A 24 -0.17 7.22 6.23
N GLY A 25 0.40 6.70 5.13
CA GLY A 25 1.80 6.89 4.77
C GLY A 25 2.83 6.13 5.62
N LEU A 26 2.39 5.32 6.59
CA LEU A 26 3.26 4.48 7.44
C LEU A 26 3.23 3.03 6.93
N SER A 27 3.78 2.84 5.75
CA SER A 27 3.88 1.56 5.05
C SER A 27 5.00 0.68 5.60
N ASN A 28 4.94 -0.60 5.32
CA ASN A 28 5.99 -1.58 5.58
C ASN A 28 6.86 -1.80 4.34
N ALA A 29 8.06 -2.35 4.57
CA ALA A 29 8.99 -2.72 3.52
C ALA A 29 9.64 -4.07 3.84
N GLY A 30 10.30 -4.68 2.87
CA GLY A 30 10.97 -5.96 3.03
C GLY A 30 12.38 -5.98 2.48
N LEU A 31 13.20 -6.90 3.02
CA LEU A 31 14.52 -7.19 2.47
C LEU A 31 14.70 -8.71 2.36
N VAL A 32 15.13 -9.14 1.19
CA VAL A 32 15.49 -10.54 0.91
C VAL A 32 16.98 -10.58 0.56
N CYS A 33 17.75 -11.40 1.28
CA CYS A 33 19.17 -11.59 1.05
C CYS A 33 19.51 -13.06 0.83
N ASP A 34 20.49 -13.33 -0.03
CA ASP A 34 21.18 -14.61 -0.12
C ASP A 34 22.65 -14.37 -0.49
N GLY A 35 23.56 -14.76 0.41
CA GLY A 35 24.96 -14.37 0.33
C GLY A 35 25.15 -12.84 0.40
N ASP A 36 25.79 -12.28 -0.62
CA ASP A 36 26.04 -10.85 -0.73
C ASP A 36 24.99 -10.12 -1.60
N GLU A 37 24.04 -10.88 -2.19
CA GLU A 37 22.97 -10.32 -3.03
C GLU A 37 21.76 -9.90 -2.22
N SER A 38 21.09 -8.83 -2.65
CA SER A 38 19.97 -8.23 -1.95
C SER A 38 18.85 -7.77 -2.87
N LEU A 39 17.62 -7.95 -2.38
CA LEU A 39 16.41 -7.42 -2.97
C LEU A 39 15.64 -6.65 -1.90
N LEU A 40 15.42 -5.36 -2.13
CA LEU A 40 14.55 -4.51 -1.34
C LEU A 40 13.13 -4.59 -1.91
N ILE A 41 12.14 -4.69 -1.04
CA ILE A 41 10.72 -4.65 -1.39
C ILE A 41 10.16 -3.36 -0.81
N ASP A 42 9.79 -2.44 -1.68
CA ASP A 42 9.34 -1.08 -1.40
C ASP A 42 10.36 -0.17 -0.71
N THR A 43 10.15 1.10 -0.87
CA THR A 43 10.74 2.18 -0.08
C THR A 43 9.64 2.88 0.72
N LEU A 44 9.92 4.02 1.35
CA LEU A 44 8.97 4.69 2.22
C LEU A 44 8.57 6.06 1.69
N TYR A 45 7.69 6.74 2.40
CA TYR A 45 7.00 7.95 1.92
C TYR A 45 7.89 9.18 1.80
N ASP A 46 9.02 9.20 2.49
CA ASP A 46 10.01 10.27 2.37
C ASP A 46 11.44 9.75 2.51
N LEU A 47 12.40 10.63 2.20
CA LEU A 47 13.80 10.26 2.24
C LEU A 47 14.30 9.99 3.67
N PRO A 48 13.95 10.80 4.69
CA PRO A 48 14.34 10.52 6.07
C PRO A 48 13.86 9.16 6.59
N LEU A 49 12.62 8.76 6.29
CA LEU A 49 12.09 7.45 6.66
C LEU A 49 12.84 6.33 5.96
N THR A 50 13.00 6.45 4.64
CA THR A 50 13.72 5.44 3.83
C THR A 50 15.17 5.31 4.28
N GLN A 51 15.88 6.40 4.56
CA GLN A 51 17.25 6.34 5.04
C GLN A 51 17.36 5.58 6.37
N ARG A 52 16.47 5.87 7.33
CA ARG A 52 16.45 5.14 8.62
C ARG A 52 16.18 3.64 8.44
N MET A 53 15.29 3.29 7.52
CA MET A 53 15.03 1.89 7.17
C MET A 53 16.31 1.23 6.63
N LEU A 54 16.97 1.84 5.66
CA LEU A 54 18.20 1.32 5.08
C LEU A 54 19.32 1.20 6.11
N ASP A 55 19.47 2.18 7.02
CA ASP A 55 20.46 2.15 8.10
C ASP A 55 20.22 0.93 9.02
N LYS A 56 18.97 0.66 9.44
CA LYS A 56 18.62 -0.52 10.25
C LYS A 56 18.87 -1.83 9.49
N MET A 57 18.59 -1.88 8.18
CA MET A 57 18.89 -3.04 7.36
C MET A 57 20.41 -3.28 7.24
N VAL A 58 21.21 -2.24 7.11
CA VAL A 58 22.70 -2.33 7.09
C VAL A 58 23.25 -2.81 8.43
N GLU A 59 22.66 -2.41 9.54
CA GLU A 59 23.01 -2.90 10.88
C GLU A 59 22.73 -4.40 11.03
N ALA A 60 21.63 -4.89 10.44
CA ALA A 60 21.22 -6.28 10.52
C ALA A 60 22.01 -7.19 9.58
N THR A 61 22.33 -6.75 8.37
CA THR A 61 23.04 -7.57 7.38
C THR A 61 23.96 -6.76 6.48
N PRO A 62 25.22 -7.22 6.25
CA PRO A 62 26.13 -6.56 5.32
C PRO A 62 25.62 -6.49 3.87
N ALA A 63 24.76 -7.41 3.43
CA ALA A 63 24.19 -7.44 2.08
C ALA A 63 23.35 -6.17 1.79
N ALA A 64 22.76 -5.56 2.82
CA ALA A 64 21.98 -4.33 2.67
C ALA A 64 22.82 -3.08 2.39
N LYS A 65 24.17 -3.13 2.47
CA LYS A 65 25.04 -1.98 2.16
C LYS A 65 24.92 -1.50 0.72
N LYS A 66 24.53 -2.40 -0.16
CA LYS A 66 24.27 -2.12 -1.57
C LYS A 66 23.03 -2.92 -1.96
N ILE A 67 21.97 -2.25 -2.29
CA ILE A 67 20.79 -2.89 -2.83
C ILE A 67 21.01 -3.19 -4.32
N ASP A 68 20.91 -4.47 -4.71
CA ASP A 68 21.09 -4.88 -6.11
C ASP A 68 19.79 -4.76 -6.90
N THR A 69 18.67 -5.10 -6.26
CA THR A 69 17.33 -5.01 -6.88
C THR A 69 16.34 -4.36 -5.91
N LEU A 70 15.50 -3.47 -6.41
CA LEU A 70 14.32 -2.95 -5.73
C LEU A 70 13.08 -3.41 -6.49
N VAL A 71 12.07 -3.89 -5.79
CA VAL A 71 10.73 -4.17 -6.35
C VAL A 71 9.74 -3.23 -5.68
N ASN A 72 9.03 -2.40 -6.45
CA ASN A 72 7.87 -1.68 -5.93
C ASN A 72 6.62 -2.52 -6.12
N THR A 73 5.87 -2.74 -5.03
CA THR A 73 4.61 -3.50 -5.05
C THR A 73 3.54 -2.79 -5.83
N HIS A 74 3.50 -1.45 -5.77
CA HIS A 74 2.56 -0.61 -6.49
C HIS A 74 3.02 0.86 -6.55
N ALA A 75 2.18 1.76 -7.08
CA ALA A 75 2.57 3.12 -7.45
C ALA A 75 2.42 4.17 -6.33
N ASN A 76 1.86 3.83 -5.18
CA ASN A 76 1.63 4.83 -4.12
C ASN A 76 2.95 5.33 -3.53
N GLY A 77 2.97 6.61 -3.20
CA GLY A 77 4.19 7.30 -2.80
C GLY A 77 4.88 6.73 -1.57
N ASP A 78 4.12 6.23 -0.62
CA ASP A 78 4.64 5.62 0.59
C ASP A 78 5.30 4.24 0.36
N HIS A 79 5.29 3.74 -0.88
CA HIS A 79 6.00 2.55 -1.33
C HIS A 79 7.10 2.84 -2.36
N CYS A 80 7.21 4.10 -2.86
CA CYS A 80 8.15 4.38 -3.96
C CYS A 80 8.87 5.74 -3.90
N TYR A 81 8.49 6.68 -3.03
CA TYR A 81 9.13 8.00 -3.03
C TYR A 81 10.57 7.97 -2.54
N GLY A 82 10.97 6.96 -1.78
CA GLY A 82 12.36 6.77 -1.36
C GLY A 82 13.28 6.11 -2.40
N ASN A 83 12.79 5.77 -3.59
CA ASN A 83 13.54 5.01 -4.60
C ASN A 83 14.89 5.66 -4.98
N GLU A 84 14.99 6.99 -4.95
CA GLU A 84 16.24 7.69 -5.29
C GLU A 84 17.41 7.34 -4.37
N LEU A 85 17.16 6.89 -3.13
CA LEU A 85 18.23 6.47 -2.21
C LEU A 85 18.87 5.14 -2.58
N VAL A 86 18.23 4.37 -3.46
CA VAL A 86 18.73 3.12 -4.03
C VAL A 86 18.77 3.17 -5.56
N GLY A 87 18.93 4.35 -6.14
CA GLY A 87 18.81 4.60 -7.58
C GLY A 87 19.81 3.86 -8.47
N ASP A 88 20.88 3.30 -7.90
CA ASP A 88 21.81 2.40 -8.62
C ASP A 88 21.31 0.95 -8.74
N ALA A 89 20.24 0.60 -8.05
CA ALA A 89 19.64 -0.72 -8.11
C ALA A 89 18.83 -0.92 -9.41
N ARG A 90 18.63 -2.17 -9.78
CA ARG A 90 17.62 -2.54 -10.77
C ARG A 90 16.25 -2.37 -10.14
N ILE A 91 15.47 -1.40 -10.60
CA ILE A 91 14.12 -1.11 -10.06
C ILE A 91 13.08 -1.77 -10.94
N ILE A 92 12.24 -2.64 -10.35
CA ILE A 92 11.23 -3.44 -11.02
C ILE A 92 9.84 -3.09 -10.49
N SER A 93 8.84 -3.01 -11.35
CA SER A 93 7.42 -2.99 -11.00
C SER A 93 6.57 -3.63 -12.09
N SER A 94 5.27 -3.79 -11.87
CA SER A 94 4.35 -4.07 -12.98
C SER A 94 4.33 -2.89 -13.97
N THR A 95 3.99 -3.17 -15.23
CA THR A 95 3.85 -2.12 -16.27
C THR A 95 2.78 -1.11 -15.86
N ALA A 96 1.65 -1.57 -15.34
CA ALA A 96 0.57 -0.70 -14.89
C ALA A 96 0.97 0.21 -13.72
N SER A 97 1.76 -0.30 -12.78
CA SER A 97 2.31 0.49 -11.66
C SER A 97 3.27 1.58 -12.14
N ALA A 98 4.18 1.24 -13.06
CA ALA A 98 5.13 2.20 -13.64
C ALA A 98 4.42 3.35 -14.36
N GLU A 99 3.34 3.07 -15.08
CA GLU A 99 2.51 4.09 -15.73
C GLU A 99 1.80 5.00 -14.72
N GLU A 100 1.31 4.43 -13.61
CA GLU A 100 0.53 5.13 -12.59
C GLU A 100 1.40 6.01 -11.67
N MET A 101 2.68 5.70 -11.49
CA MET A 101 3.61 6.37 -10.57
C MET A 101 3.70 7.89 -10.75
N ASN A 102 3.35 8.39 -11.93
CA ASN A 102 3.32 9.83 -12.23
C ASN A 102 1.98 10.51 -11.90
N ALA A 103 0.96 9.78 -11.48
CA ALA A 103 -0.37 10.35 -11.22
C ALA A 103 -0.39 11.23 -9.95
N VAL A 104 0.29 10.79 -8.90
CA VAL A 104 0.52 11.58 -7.69
C VAL A 104 2.03 11.66 -7.47
N THR A 105 2.59 12.87 -7.49
CA THR A 105 4.04 13.08 -7.37
C THR A 105 4.37 13.79 -6.05
N PRO A 106 5.64 13.71 -5.56
CA PRO A 106 6.06 14.47 -4.39
C PRO A 106 5.80 15.97 -4.51
N ALA A 107 5.90 16.54 -5.72
CA ALA A 107 5.61 17.94 -5.98
C ALA A 107 4.10 18.27 -5.77
N ILE A 108 3.21 17.36 -6.16
CA ILE A 108 1.75 17.48 -5.92
C ILE A 108 1.48 17.46 -4.42
N MET A 109 2.06 16.50 -3.68
CA MET A 109 1.89 16.42 -2.22
C MET A 109 2.42 17.66 -1.51
N THR A 110 3.59 18.17 -1.92
CA THR A 110 4.15 19.44 -1.43
C THR A 110 3.19 20.61 -1.67
N ALA A 111 2.61 20.71 -2.87
CA ALA A 111 1.68 21.78 -3.23
C ALA A 111 0.38 21.70 -2.42
N LEU A 112 -0.19 20.50 -2.24
CA LEU A 112 -1.39 20.26 -1.45
C LEU A 112 -1.19 20.67 0.02
N LEU A 113 -0.07 20.28 0.63
CA LEU A 113 0.24 20.64 2.02
C LEU A 113 0.52 22.13 2.18
N LYS A 114 1.20 22.79 1.23
CA LYS A 114 1.40 24.25 1.25
C LYS A 114 0.10 25.01 1.11
N GLY A 115 -0.86 24.52 0.32
CA GLY A 115 -2.18 25.12 0.13
C GLY A 115 -3.24 24.69 1.14
N ALA A 116 -2.93 23.80 2.09
CA ALA A 116 -3.92 23.16 2.96
C ALA A 116 -4.76 24.17 3.80
N ASP A 117 -4.18 25.31 4.20
CA ASP A 117 -4.92 26.32 5.00
C ASP A 117 -6.12 26.90 4.24
N ASP A 118 -6.09 26.91 2.91
CA ASP A 118 -7.15 27.42 2.07
C ASP A 118 -8.23 26.36 1.73
N LEU A 119 -7.99 25.09 2.12
CA LEU A 119 -8.85 23.94 1.78
C LEU A 119 -9.81 23.53 2.92
N GLY A 120 -9.97 24.34 3.96
CA GLY A 120 -10.92 24.07 5.04
C GLY A 120 -10.74 22.70 5.71
N LYS A 121 -11.81 21.88 5.76
CA LYS A 121 -11.77 20.54 6.39
C LYS A 121 -10.84 19.57 5.65
N ALA A 122 -10.83 19.61 4.32
CA ALA A 122 -9.91 18.78 3.53
C ALA A 122 -8.46 19.10 3.85
N GLY A 123 -8.12 20.38 3.98
CA GLY A 123 -6.77 20.80 4.33
C GLY A 123 -6.37 20.41 5.74
N ALA A 124 -7.29 20.49 6.71
CA ALA A 124 -7.04 20.02 8.07
C ALA A 124 -6.76 18.50 8.08
N PHE A 125 -7.55 17.72 7.34
CA PHE A 125 -7.34 16.29 7.19
C PHE A 125 -5.99 15.97 6.51
N LEU A 126 -5.66 16.67 5.41
CA LEU A 126 -4.38 16.51 4.71
C LEU A 126 -3.19 16.76 5.65
N ARG A 127 -3.25 17.80 6.49
CA ARG A 127 -2.21 18.06 7.48
C ARG A 127 -2.13 16.98 8.55
N GLN A 128 -3.26 16.47 9.00
CA GLN A 128 -3.31 15.38 9.98
C GLN A 128 -2.70 14.09 9.43
N ALA A 129 -3.07 13.72 8.20
CA ALA A 129 -2.65 12.46 7.58
C ALA A 129 -1.20 12.52 7.05
N PHE A 130 -0.79 13.66 6.47
CA PHE A 130 0.45 13.74 5.70
C PHE A 130 1.42 14.86 6.13
N GLY A 131 1.04 15.68 7.10
CA GLY A 131 1.82 16.86 7.48
C GLY A 131 3.17 16.57 8.18
N GLU A 132 3.39 15.34 8.63
CA GLU A 132 4.66 14.91 9.24
C GLU A 132 5.71 14.46 8.22
N PHE A 133 5.32 14.24 6.94
CA PHE A 133 6.23 13.76 5.89
C PHE A 133 6.89 14.90 5.11
N GLU A 134 8.12 14.67 4.65
CA GLU A 134 8.94 15.64 3.93
C GLU A 134 8.97 15.31 2.43
N PHE A 135 8.06 15.92 1.65
CA PHE A 135 7.99 15.65 0.20
C PHE A 135 8.87 16.59 -0.65
N GLU A 136 9.30 17.74 -0.09
CA GLU A 136 10.10 18.71 -0.85
C GLU A 136 11.50 18.19 -1.10
N GLY A 137 11.94 18.24 -2.37
CA GLY A 137 13.27 17.79 -2.77
C GLY A 137 13.36 16.34 -3.20
N ILE A 138 12.29 15.53 -3.05
CA ILE A 138 12.26 14.15 -3.53
C ILE A 138 12.28 14.13 -5.06
N THR A 139 13.21 13.33 -5.63
CA THR A 139 13.28 13.04 -7.06
C THR A 139 12.55 11.73 -7.34
N LEU A 140 11.37 11.82 -7.94
CA LEU A 140 10.64 10.61 -8.34
C LEU A 140 11.52 9.75 -9.27
N THR A 141 11.84 8.53 -8.82
CA THR A 141 12.75 7.62 -9.51
C THR A 141 11.95 6.40 -9.98
N PRO A 142 11.59 6.35 -11.29
CA PRO A 142 10.73 5.31 -11.83
C PRO A 142 11.45 3.97 -11.95
N PRO A 143 10.71 2.86 -12.14
CA PRO A 143 11.27 1.56 -12.47
C PRO A 143 12.14 1.58 -13.74
N THR A 144 13.23 0.82 -13.71
CA THR A 144 14.11 0.60 -14.85
C THR A 144 13.70 -0.61 -15.69
N GLU A 145 12.85 -1.47 -15.11
CA GLU A 145 12.30 -2.67 -15.75
C GLU A 145 10.86 -2.88 -15.32
N THR A 146 10.02 -3.31 -16.26
CA THR A 146 8.62 -3.63 -15.99
C THR A 146 8.27 -5.03 -16.47
N PHE A 147 7.21 -5.61 -15.88
CA PHE A 147 6.66 -6.90 -16.27
C PHE A 147 5.13 -6.89 -16.22
N ASP A 148 4.53 -7.88 -16.84
CA ASP A 148 3.09 -8.16 -16.79
C ASP A 148 2.87 -9.59 -16.28
N GLY A 149 1.86 -9.77 -15.43
CA GLY A 149 1.43 -11.06 -14.92
C GLY A 149 2.39 -11.66 -13.88
N ARG A 150 3.48 -12.27 -14.30
CA ARG A 150 4.44 -12.93 -13.39
C ARG A 150 5.88 -12.80 -13.88
N LEU A 151 6.77 -12.55 -12.93
CA LEU A 151 8.22 -12.56 -13.15
C LEU A 151 8.91 -13.30 -12.01
N ASP A 152 9.68 -14.35 -12.32
CA ASP A 152 10.54 -15.01 -11.34
C ASP A 152 11.94 -14.42 -11.46
N ILE A 153 12.49 -13.94 -10.34
CA ILE A 153 13.85 -13.40 -10.25
C ILE A 153 14.67 -14.19 -9.25
N ARG A 154 15.98 -13.96 -9.24
CA ARG A 154 16.89 -14.58 -8.28
C ARG A 154 17.58 -13.55 -7.41
N VAL A 155 17.79 -13.95 -6.16
CA VAL A 155 18.67 -13.30 -5.18
C VAL A 155 19.62 -14.41 -4.73
N GLY A 156 20.86 -14.40 -5.22
CA GLY A 156 21.75 -15.55 -5.08
C GLY A 156 21.15 -16.81 -5.71
N ASP A 157 21.03 -17.87 -4.93
CA ASP A 157 20.39 -19.12 -5.34
C ASP A 157 18.86 -19.14 -5.10
N ARG A 158 18.34 -18.18 -4.35
CA ARG A 158 16.94 -18.08 -3.98
C ARG A 158 16.06 -17.60 -5.13
N VAL A 159 14.90 -18.25 -5.31
CA VAL A 159 13.86 -17.79 -6.24
C VAL A 159 12.91 -16.87 -5.51
N VAL A 160 12.59 -15.73 -6.12
CA VAL A 160 11.57 -14.78 -5.68
C VAL A 160 10.56 -14.60 -6.79
N GLU A 161 9.31 -14.86 -6.50
CA GLU A 161 8.20 -14.80 -7.45
C GLU A 161 7.45 -13.47 -7.31
N LEU A 162 7.48 -12.64 -8.34
CA LEU A 162 6.69 -11.41 -8.45
C LEU A 162 5.40 -11.75 -9.17
N ILE A 163 4.26 -11.57 -8.53
CA ILE A 163 2.95 -11.97 -9.05
C ILE A 163 2.05 -10.74 -9.09
N GLU A 164 1.74 -10.28 -10.30
CA GLU A 164 0.76 -9.21 -10.47
C GLU A 164 -0.64 -9.73 -10.13
N VAL A 165 -1.34 -8.98 -9.30
CA VAL A 165 -2.70 -9.27 -8.82
C VAL A 165 -3.65 -8.09 -9.06
N GLY A 166 -3.10 -6.95 -9.48
CA GLY A 166 -3.89 -5.78 -9.89
C GLY A 166 -4.67 -6.00 -11.20
N PRO A 167 -5.61 -5.10 -11.53
CA PRO A 167 -6.03 -3.97 -10.70
C PRO A 167 -6.83 -4.41 -9.45
N ALA A 168 -6.51 -3.84 -8.28
CA ALA A 168 -7.16 -4.13 -7.01
C ALA A 168 -7.18 -2.88 -6.10
N HIS A 169 -6.14 -2.71 -5.24
CA HIS A 169 -5.92 -1.46 -4.51
C HIS A 169 -5.57 -0.31 -5.47
N THR A 170 -4.59 -0.58 -6.35
CA THR A 170 -4.19 0.26 -7.49
C THR A 170 -4.30 -0.50 -8.81
N ARG A 171 -3.77 0.07 -9.90
CA ARG A 171 -3.85 -0.55 -11.23
C ARG A 171 -2.93 -1.77 -11.38
N GLY A 172 -1.79 -1.79 -10.70
CA GLY A 172 -0.74 -2.74 -10.97
C GLY A 172 -0.12 -3.41 -9.74
N ASP A 173 -0.96 -3.76 -8.76
CA ASP A 173 -0.50 -4.35 -7.50
C ASP A 173 0.22 -5.69 -7.72
N VAL A 174 1.36 -5.84 -7.03
CA VAL A 174 2.21 -7.04 -7.07
C VAL A 174 2.38 -7.59 -5.67
N ILE A 175 2.19 -8.90 -5.51
CA ILE A 175 2.64 -9.63 -4.33
C ILE A 175 3.97 -10.33 -4.60
N ILE A 176 4.84 -10.40 -3.60
CA ILE A 176 6.15 -11.02 -3.69
C ILE A 176 6.17 -12.27 -2.82
N HIS A 177 6.31 -13.43 -3.46
CA HIS A 177 6.37 -14.71 -2.79
C HIS A 177 7.80 -15.25 -2.78
N VAL A 178 8.24 -15.70 -1.61
CA VAL A 178 9.55 -16.35 -1.40
C VAL A 178 9.32 -17.81 -0.98
N PRO A 179 9.22 -18.75 -1.95
CA PRO A 179 8.69 -20.10 -1.71
C PRO A 179 9.49 -20.92 -0.69
N ASP A 180 10.82 -20.79 -0.71
CA ASP A 180 11.72 -21.59 0.17
C ASP A 180 11.59 -21.22 1.65
N SER A 181 11.09 -20.02 1.95
CA SER A 181 10.85 -19.53 3.31
C SER A 181 9.36 -19.46 3.70
N GLY A 182 8.47 -19.69 2.73
CA GLY A 182 7.03 -19.54 2.94
C GLY A 182 6.63 -18.11 3.32
N ALA A 183 7.35 -17.10 2.86
CA ALA A 183 7.05 -15.69 3.13
C ALA A 183 6.34 -15.04 1.92
N VAL A 184 5.35 -14.20 2.22
CA VAL A 184 4.68 -13.36 1.21
C VAL A 184 4.66 -11.91 1.68
N PHE A 185 5.18 -10.99 0.83
CA PHE A 185 5.03 -9.55 1.00
C PHE A 185 3.92 -9.10 0.07
N THR A 186 2.93 -8.42 0.60
CA THR A 186 1.67 -8.22 -0.13
C THR A 186 1.47 -6.82 -0.67
N GLY A 187 2.33 -5.85 -0.28
CA GLY A 187 1.96 -4.45 -0.47
C GLY A 187 0.54 -4.19 0.07
N ASP A 188 -0.15 -3.28 -0.52
CA ASP A 188 -1.46 -2.80 -0.08
C ASP A 188 -2.65 -3.69 -0.49
N ILE A 189 -2.35 -4.93 -0.89
CA ILE A 189 -3.39 -5.97 -0.89
C ILE A 189 -3.84 -6.26 0.55
N LEU A 190 -2.96 -6.07 1.54
CA LEU A 190 -3.33 -6.23 2.95
C LEU A 190 -3.01 -4.98 3.79
N PHE A 191 -4.04 -4.52 4.50
CA PHE A 191 -4.01 -3.58 5.61
C PHE A 191 -4.45 -4.35 6.85
N ILE A 192 -3.54 -4.57 7.80
CA ILE A 192 -3.84 -5.33 9.01
C ILE A 192 -4.13 -4.37 10.15
N GLU A 193 -5.30 -4.56 10.81
CA GLU A 193 -5.84 -3.65 11.82
C GLU A 193 -6.13 -2.23 11.28
N GLY A 194 -6.03 -2.04 9.96
CA GLY A 194 -6.33 -0.82 9.23
C GLY A 194 -7.40 -1.04 8.16
N THR A 195 -8.16 0.00 7.86
CA THR A 195 -9.19 -0.03 6.81
C THR A 195 -8.52 -0.01 5.44
N PRO A 196 -8.74 -1.01 4.57
CA PRO A 196 -8.27 -0.97 3.20
C PRO A 196 -8.85 0.23 2.42
N ILE A 197 -8.09 0.75 1.44
CA ILE A 197 -8.56 1.83 0.59
C ILE A 197 -8.52 1.41 -0.88
N MET A 198 -9.65 1.53 -1.61
CA MET A 198 -9.83 1.05 -2.98
C MET A 198 -9.74 2.22 -3.96
N TRP A 199 -8.53 2.48 -4.48
CA TRP A 199 -8.36 3.55 -5.48
C TRP A 199 -8.87 3.13 -6.85
N GLU A 200 -8.71 1.85 -7.22
CA GLU A 200 -9.02 1.37 -8.57
C GLU A 200 -10.18 0.34 -8.58
N GLY A 201 -10.01 -0.85 -8.05
CA GLY A 201 -10.93 -1.98 -8.25
C GLY A 201 -10.67 -2.70 -9.60
N PRO A 202 -11.50 -3.68 -10.02
CA PRO A 202 -12.75 -4.06 -9.35
C PRO A 202 -12.51 -4.83 -8.04
N VAL A 203 -13.44 -4.71 -7.11
CA VAL A 203 -13.35 -5.37 -5.79
C VAL A 203 -13.20 -6.89 -5.89
N ALA A 204 -13.74 -7.50 -6.94
CA ALA A 204 -13.62 -8.93 -7.19
C ALA A 204 -12.15 -9.35 -7.34
N ASN A 205 -11.35 -8.60 -8.08
CA ASN A 205 -9.92 -8.88 -8.24
C ASN A 205 -9.16 -8.80 -6.91
N TRP A 206 -9.52 -7.84 -6.04
CA TRP A 206 -8.90 -7.72 -4.73
C TRP A 206 -9.27 -8.90 -3.81
N ILE A 207 -10.52 -9.35 -3.86
CA ILE A 207 -10.97 -10.57 -3.17
C ILE A 207 -10.16 -11.78 -3.68
N ASP A 208 -10.01 -11.91 -5.00
CA ASP A 208 -9.22 -12.98 -5.62
C ASP A 208 -7.73 -12.90 -5.23
N ALA A 209 -7.18 -11.68 -5.08
CA ALA A 209 -5.80 -11.49 -4.60
C ALA A 209 -5.63 -11.99 -3.16
N CYS A 210 -6.58 -11.69 -2.27
CA CYS A 210 -6.58 -12.24 -0.90
C CYS A 210 -6.68 -13.78 -0.91
N GLU A 211 -7.53 -14.36 -1.76
CA GLU A 211 -7.66 -15.81 -1.88
C GLU A 211 -6.39 -16.46 -2.45
N LYS A 212 -5.69 -15.77 -3.37
CA LYS A 212 -4.39 -16.22 -3.86
C LYS A 212 -3.35 -16.26 -2.75
N ILE A 213 -3.30 -15.25 -1.87
CA ILE A 213 -2.40 -15.27 -0.70
C ILE A 213 -2.72 -16.45 0.20
N VAL A 214 -4.00 -16.72 0.48
CA VAL A 214 -4.42 -17.89 1.26
C VAL A 214 -4.00 -19.20 0.60
N ALA A 215 -4.13 -19.30 -0.73
CA ALA A 215 -3.77 -20.51 -1.49
C ALA A 215 -2.25 -20.78 -1.55
N LEU A 216 -1.41 -19.76 -1.38
CA LEU A 216 0.05 -19.92 -1.25
C LEU A 216 0.44 -20.56 0.08
N ASP A 217 -0.47 -20.61 1.06
CA ASP A 217 -0.28 -21.18 2.40
C ASP A 217 1.02 -20.70 3.10
N PRO A 218 1.24 -19.36 3.18
CA PRO A 218 2.48 -18.83 3.72
C PRO A 218 2.60 -19.05 5.22
N GLN A 219 3.85 -19.20 5.68
CA GLN A 219 4.19 -19.25 7.11
C GLN A 219 4.15 -17.86 7.75
N VAL A 220 4.50 -16.82 6.97
CA VAL A 220 4.47 -15.41 7.38
C VAL A 220 4.01 -14.54 6.22
N VAL A 221 3.18 -13.56 6.55
CA VAL A 221 2.71 -12.54 5.61
C VAL A 221 3.11 -11.16 6.12
N VAL A 222 3.81 -10.41 5.27
CA VAL A 222 4.18 -9.01 5.52
C VAL A 222 3.19 -8.13 4.74
N PRO A 223 2.28 -7.44 5.43
CA PRO A 223 1.30 -6.55 4.77
C PRO A 223 1.96 -5.25 4.34
N GLY A 224 1.30 -4.49 3.45
CA GLY A 224 1.70 -3.12 3.14
C GLY A 224 1.58 -2.20 4.35
N HIS A 225 0.57 -2.41 5.20
CA HIS A 225 0.35 -1.65 6.42
C HIS A 225 -0.04 -2.55 7.59
N GLY A 226 0.43 -2.17 8.80
CA GLY A 226 0.10 -2.86 10.04
C GLY A 226 1.05 -4.01 10.39
N PRO A 227 0.71 -4.84 11.39
CA PRO A 227 1.60 -5.87 11.92
C PRO A 227 1.71 -7.09 11.00
N LEU A 228 2.77 -7.89 11.20
CA LEU A 228 2.91 -9.21 10.59
C LEU A 228 1.67 -10.07 10.86
N THR A 229 1.32 -10.89 9.87
CA THR A 229 0.16 -11.77 9.96
C THR A 229 0.41 -13.14 9.31
N ASP A 230 -0.63 -13.91 9.20
CA ASP A 230 -0.72 -15.18 8.46
C ASP A 230 -1.93 -15.12 7.48
N THR A 231 -2.37 -16.26 7.00
CA THR A 231 -3.55 -16.38 6.13
C THR A 231 -4.82 -15.79 6.75
N LYS A 232 -4.93 -15.66 8.09
CA LYS A 232 -6.11 -15.07 8.75
C LYS A 232 -6.22 -13.58 8.45
N GLY A 233 -5.10 -12.86 8.32
CA GLY A 233 -5.12 -11.46 7.91
C GLY A 233 -5.68 -11.30 6.50
N ALA A 234 -5.26 -12.13 5.55
CA ALA A 234 -5.81 -12.12 4.20
C ALA A 234 -7.31 -12.43 4.17
N ILE A 235 -7.75 -13.40 4.99
CA ILE A 235 -9.17 -13.72 5.17
C ILE A 235 -9.94 -12.52 5.74
N ALA A 236 -9.40 -11.85 6.76
CA ALA A 236 -10.06 -10.71 7.39
C ALA A 236 -10.25 -9.53 6.42
N VAL A 237 -9.22 -9.22 5.62
CA VAL A 237 -9.30 -8.17 4.58
C VAL A 237 -10.30 -8.58 3.49
N ARG A 238 -10.27 -9.82 3.01
CA ARG A 238 -11.26 -10.35 2.06
C ARG A 238 -12.69 -10.19 2.58
N ASP A 239 -12.93 -10.58 3.82
CA ASP A 239 -14.27 -10.54 4.43
C ASP A 239 -14.75 -9.09 4.63
N TYR A 240 -13.83 -8.16 4.93
CA TYR A 240 -14.11 -6.72 4.93
C TYR A 240 -14.56 -6.23 3.54
N LEU A 241 -13.82 -6.58 2.49
CA LEU A 241 -14.15 -6.18 1.12
C LEU A 241 -15.53 -6.70 0.70
N ILE A 242 -15.85 -7.96 1.02
CA ILE A 242 -17.16 -8.56 0.78
C ILE A 242 -18.25 -7.79 1.55
N TYR A 243 -18.01 -7.51 2.83
CA TYR A 243 -18.93 -6.78 3.68
C TYR A 243 -19.26 -5.39 3.13
N VAL A 244 -18.24 -4.61 2.82
CA VAL A 244 -18.41 -3.23 2.31
C VAL A 244 -19.09 -3.24 0.95
N ARG A 245 -18.71 -4.17 0.05
CA ARG A 245 -19.38 -4.34 -1.25
C ARG A 245 -20.87 -4.60 -1.07
N ASP A 246 -21.24 -5.52 -0.21
CA ASP A 246 -22.62 -5.92 0.00
C ASP A 246 -23.45 -4.81 0.67
N GLU A 247 -22.85 -4.10 1.62
CA GLU A 247 -23.48 -2.93 2.26
C GLU A 247 -23.63 -1.74 1.29
N ALA A 248 -22.62 -1.47 0.46
CA ALA A 248 -22.70 -0.43 -0.58
C ALA A 248 -23.79 -0.81 -1.62
N ARG A 249 -23.87 -2.07 -2.03
CA ARG A 249 -24.87 -2.56 -2.98
C ARG A 249 -26.30 -2.34 -2.48
N LYS A 250 -26.58 -2.61 -1.21
CA LYS A 250 -27.90 -2.38 -0.60
C LYS A 250 -28.32 -0.91 -0.69
N ARG A 251 -27.39 0.04 -0.47
CA ARG A 251 -27.66 1.48 -0.55
C ARG A 251 -27.84 1.93 -1.99
N TYR A 252 -27.01 1.42 -2.89
CA TYR A 252 -27.14 1.69 -4.32
C TYR A 252 -28.51 1.26 -4.84
N ASP A 253 -28.96 0.04 -4.54
CA ASP A 253 -30.26 -0.49 -4.95
C ASP A 253 -31.44 0.25 -4.26
N ALA A 254 -31.21 0.86 -3.09
CA ALA A 254 -32.16 1.72 -2.41
C ALA A 254 -32.18 3.17 -2.97
N GLY A 255 -31.29 3.51 -3.92
CA GLY A 255 -31.23 4.80 -4.57
C GLY A 255 -30.50 5.89 -3.78
N LEU A 256 -29.71 5.53 -2.77
CA LEU A 256 -28.82 6.48 -2.09
C LEU A 256 -27.66 6.87 -3.03
N SER A 257 -27.20 8.11 -2.95
CA SER A 257 -25.94 8.52 -3.57
C SER A 257 -24.75 7.85 -2.86
N ALA A 258 -23.60 7.77 -3.54
CA ALA A 258 -22.38 7.22 -2.95
C ALA A 258 -21.97 7.93 -1.64
N ARG A 259 -22.12 9.28 -1.60
CA ARG A 259 -21.88 10.06 -0.39
C ARG A 259 -22.82 9.67 0.76
N GLU A 260 -24.13 9.59 0.50
CA GLU A 260 -25.12 9.18 1.53
C GLU A 260 -24.83 7.76 2.02
N ALA A 261 -24.46 6.86 1.13
CA ALA A 261 -24.10 5.50 1.47
C ALA A 261 -22.84 5.40 2.35
N ALA A 262 -21.79 6.16 2.02
CA ALA A 262 -20.56 6.21 2.82
C ALA A 262 -20.83 6.70 4.25
N LEU A 263 -21.75 7.69 4.41
CA LEU A 263 -22.15 8.22 5.71
C LEU A 263 -23.09 7.27 6.49
N ASP A 264 -23.85 6.42 5.80
CA ASP A 264 -24.84 5.51 6.41
C ASP A 264 -24.28 4.13 6.79
N ILE A 265 -23.28 3.63 6.06
CA ILE A 265 -22.70 2.31 6.31
C ILE A 265 -22.06 2.26 7.71
N ARG A 266 -22.47 1.26 8.48
CA ARG A 266 -21.89 0.95 9.79
C ARG A 266 -20.86 -0.16 9.63
N LEU A 267 -19.62 0.10 10.03
CA LEU A 267 -18.51 -0.85 9.85
C LEU A 267 -18.59 -2.08 10.79
N GLY A 268 -19.47 -2.08 11.80
CA GLY A 268 -19.62 -3.22 12.69
C GLY A 268 -18.32 -3.60 13.38
N ASP A 269 -17.89 -4.84 13.24
CA ASP A 269 -16.66 -5.36 13.86
C ASP A 269 -15.40 -4.68 13.30
N TYR A 270 -15.46 -4.12 12.09
CA TYR A 270 -14.35 -3.38 11.47
C TYR A 270 -14.22 -1.93 11.97
N SER A 271 -15.14 -1.46 12.83
CA SER A 271 -15.11 -0.09 13.36
C SER A 271 -13.91 0.19 14.31
N ALA A 272 -13.21 -0.85 14.74
CA ALA A 272 -11.98 -0.76 15.52
C ALA A 272 -10.72 -0.63 14.66
N TRP A 273 -10.82 -0.86 13.35
CA TRP A 273 -9.71 -0.71 12.42
C TRP A 273 -9.38 0.78 12.24
N LEU A 274 -8.09 1.08 12.10
CA LEU A 274 -7.63 2.45 11.86
C LEU A 274 -8.16 3.00 10.52
N ASP A 275 -8.19 4.31 10.39
CA ASP A 275 -8.49 5.04 9.15
C ASP A 275 -9.86 4.65 8.54
N SER A 276 -10.88 4.54 9.38
CA SER A 276 -12.23 4.11 8.96
C SER A 276 -12.88 5.05 7.95
N GLU A 277 -12.41 6.28 7.81
CA GLU A 277 -12.84 7.26 6.80
C GLU A 277 -12.52 6.83 5.37
N ARG A 278 -11.60 5.87 5.16
CA ARG A 278 -11.29 5.26 3.85
C ARG A 278 -12.51 4.60 3.21
N ILE A 279 -13.56 4.30 3.99
CA ILE A 279 -14.87 3.85 3.48
C ILE A 279 -15.43 4.82 2.42
N ALA A 280 -15.14 6.13 2.49
CA ALA A 280 -15.55 7.11 1.50
C ALA A 280 -15.09 6.73 0.09
N VAL A 281 -13.81 6.41 -0.06
CA VAL A 281 -13.21 6.01 -1.34
C VAL A 281 -13.74 4.66 -1.79
N ASN A 282 -13.84 3.70 -0.86
CA ASN A 282 -14.33 2.35 -1.16
C ASN A 282 -15.74 2.38 -1.74
N VAL A 283 -16.64 3.14 -1.12
CA VAL A 283 -18.03 3.26 -1.61
C VAL A 283 -18.09 3.97 -2.96
N LEU A 284 -17.31 5.03 -3.16
CA LEU A 284 -17.25 5.74 -4.44
C LEU A 284 -16.78 4.83 -5.58
N THR A 285 -15.76 4.01 -5.35
CA THR A 285 -15.26 3.05 -6.33
C THR A 285 -16.28 1.95 -6.61
N LEU A 286 -16.89 1.36 -5.56
CA LEU A 286 -17.94 0.35 -5.72
C LEU A 286 -19.17 0.88 -6.47
N TYR A 287 -19.58 2.12 -6.25
CA TYR A 287 -20.70 2.72 -6.97
C TYR A 287 -20.42 2.83 -8.47
N ARG A 288 -19.19 3.17 -8.86
CA ARG A 288 -18.77 3.14 -10.27
C ARG A 288 -18.85 1.72 -10.85
N GLU A 289 -18.42 0.72 -10.12
CA GLU A 289 -18.56 -0.70 -10.53
C GLU A 289 -20.03 -1.12 -10.68
N PHE A 290 -20.93 -0.57 -9.85
CA PHE A 290 -22.37 -0.84 -9.95
C PHE A 290 -23.04 -0.12 -11.11
N GLY A 291 -22.35 0.79 -11.80
CA GLY A 291 -22.86 1.51 -12.95
C GLY A 291 -23.35 2.93 -12.63
N ASP A 292 -22.94 3.52 -11.50
CA ASP A 292 -23.19 4.93 -11.23
C ASP A 292 -22.45 5.79 -12.26
N THR A 293 -23.19 6.66 -12.93
CA THR A 293 -22.69 7.57 -13.97
C THR A 293 -22.53 9.01 -13.44
N ALA A 294 -22.74 9.23 -12.17
CA ALA A 294 -22.48 10.54 -11.56
C ALA A 294 -20.97 10.88 -11.72
N PRO A 295 -20.63 12.14 -12.02
CA PRO A 295 -19.24 12.54 -12.08
C PRO A 295 -18.57 12.26 -10.74
N PRO A 296 -17.36 11.67 -10.73
CA PRO A 296 -16.63 11.42 -9.50
C PRO A 296 -16.32 12.74 -8.79
N PRO A 297 -16.34 12.78 -7.45
CA PRO A 297 -15.90 13.95 -6.71
C PRO A 297 -14.44 14.27 -7.06
N GLY A 298 -14.10 15.55 -7.03
CA GLY A 298 -12.71 15.96 -7.13
C GLY A 298 -11.90 15.53 -5.89
N PRO A 299 -10.56 15.53 -5.97
CA PRO A 299 -9.71 15.10 -4.83
C PRO A 299 -10.02 15.86 -3.54
N ILE A 300 -10.28 17.18 -3.61
CA ILE A 300 -10.61 18.00 -2.44
C ILE A 300 -11.95 17.57 -1.82
N GLU A 301 -12.99 17.35 -2.65
CA GLU A 301 -14.29 16.89 -2.18
C GLU A 301 -14.21 15.50 -1.54
N MET A 302 -13.33 14.64 -2.04
CA MET A 302 -13.07 13.32 -1.47
C MET A 302 -12.40 13.43 -0.10
N PHE A 303 -11.40 14.31 0.04
CA PHE A 303 -10.77 14.57 1.35
C PHE A 303 -11.73 15.24 2.33
N GLU A 304 -12.66 16.10 1.87
CA GLU A 304 -13.73 16.65 2.71
C GLU A 304 -14.65 15.56 3.24
N LEU A 305 -15.04 14.59 2.40
CA LEU A 305 -15.89 13.48 2.82
C LEU A 305 -15.15 12.57 3.83
N MET A 306 -13.85 12.27 3.60
CA MET A 306 -13.04 11.56 4.57
C MET A 306 -12.93 12.33 5.89
N ALA A 307 -12.70 13.65 5.84
CA ALA A 307 -12.65 14.49 7.03
C ALA A 307 -13.96 14.52 7.84
N GLU A 308 -15.12 14.31 7.20
CA GLU A 308 -16.41 14.17 7.89
C GLU A 308 -16.58 12.81 8.57
N LEU A 309 -15.92 11.76 8.05
CA LEU A 309 -15.99 10.40 8.54
C LEU A 309 -14.90 10.10 9.56
N ALA A 310 -13.78 10.82 9.51
CA ALA A 310 -12.68 10.69 10.44
C ALA A 310 -13.15 10.97 11.89
N ARG A 311 -12.78 10.08 12.82
CA ARG A 311 -13.18 10.09 14.24
C ARG A 311 -12.02 10.40 15.16
#